data_bf689f95e9fee0aec3e99bc40449b223
#
_entry.id   bf689f95e9fee0aec3e99bc40449b223
#
_cell.length_a   1.000
_cell.length_b   1.000
_cell.length_c   1.000
_cell.angle_alpha   90.00
_cell.angle_beta   90.00
_cell.angle_gamma   90.00
#
_symmetry.space_group_name_H-M   'P 1'
#
loop_
_entity.id
_entity.type
_entity.pdbx_description
1 polymer ?
#
loop_
_entity_poly.entity_id
_entity_poly.type
_entity_poly.pdbx_seq_one_letter_code
_entity_poly.pdbx_strand_id
1 'polypeptide(L)'
;MTALLELRDVVKHFPVRDALGRHAGAVHAVDGVSLSVAEGEVLAIVGESGCGKSTLGRVMLRLIEPDSGAVRFAGEDLARLSPSALRARRRDMQIIFQDPFGSLDPRMTVAQAIAEPLRLHRLVPRAEESGRVAELLRRVGLRPENAGRWPHEFSGGQRQRIAIARALASNPRLIIGDEPVSALDVSVQAQVINLLRDLIRDLRLTFVLVSHDLGVVRHVADRVAVMYLGRIVEEGPAEQVLGAPRHPYTRALVAAMPGAQTKTPPLEGDVPSPIAPPSGCRFHTRCAFAAERCRAETPQLEGAGHAVACHFAESLPPPAERIAALGGGERLARLQSFFRGTAPSPIGMGDQA
;
A
#
# COMPACT_ATOMS: atom_id res chain seq x y z
N MET A 1 -7.06 5.34 -20.86
CA MET A 1 -7.97 5.03 -19.73
C MET A 1 -8.04 6.26 -18.86
N THR A 2 -9.22 6.69 -18.43
CA THR A 2 -9.39 7.86 -17.54
C THR A 2 -8.96 7.49 -16.13
N ALA A 3 -8.11 8.33 -15.51
CA ALA A 3 -7.68 8.13 -14.13
C ALA A 3 -8.87 8.27 -13.16
N LEU A 4 -9.06 7.31 -12.25
CA LEU A 4 -10.03 7.41 -11.16
C LEU A 4 -9.51 8.33 -10.05
N LEU A 5 -8.22 8.22 -9.71
CA LEU A 5 -7.52 9.07 -8.75
C LEU A 5 -6.34 9.73 -9.43
N GLU A 6 -6.16 11.03 -9.24
CA GLU A 6 -5.04 11.80 -9.79
C GLU A 6 -4.48 12.75 -8.73
N LEU A 7 -3.17 12.70 -8.54
CA LEU A 7 -2.39 13.61 -7.72
C LEU A 7 -1.52 14.46 -8.63
N ARG A 8 -1.44 15.76 -8.37
CA ARG A 8 -0.58 16.70 -9.11
C ARG A 8 0.21 17.54 -8.13
N ASP A 9 1.53 17.37 -8.13
CA ASP A 9 2.51 18.12 -7.33
C ASP A 9 2.11 18.26 -5.86
N VAL A 10 1.62 17.16 -5.30
CA VAL A 10 1.09 17.12 -3.93
C VAL A 10 2.23 17.25 -2.93
N VAL A 11 2.07 18.21 -2.01
CA VAL A 11 3.01 18.46 -0.91
C VAL A 11 2.26 18.33 0.42
N LYS A 12 2.92 17.66 1.38
CA LYS A 12 2.50 17.64 2.79
C LYS A 12 3.71 17.64 3.68
N HIS A 13 3.89 18.72 4.42
CA HIS A 13 4.93 18.86 5.43
C HIS A 13 4.29 18.99 6.81
N PHE A 14 4.92 18.43 7.83
CA PHE A 14 4.46 18.54 9.21
C PHE A 14 5.47 19.41 9.99
N PRO A 15 5.03 20.56 10.54
CA PRO A 15 5.92 21.42 11.31
C PRO A 15 6.41 20.72 12.57
N VAL A 16 7.72 20.80 12.81
CA VAL A 16 8.37 20.31 14.03
C VAL A 16 8.66 21.52 14.94
N ARG A 17 8.37 21.35 16.22
CA ARG A 17 8.68 22.33 17.25
C ARG A 17 9.72 21.78 18.21
N ASP A 18 10.61 22.64 18.71
CA ASP A 18 11.56 22.31 19.76
C ASP A 18 10.85 22.18 21.14
N ALA A 19 11.60 21.83 22.16
CA ALA A 19 11.08 21.71 23.53
C ALA A 19 10.52 23.03 24.10
N LEU A 20 10.86 24.16 23.48
CA LEU A 20 10.37 25.50 23.85
C LEU A 20 9.20 25.96 22.95
N GLY A 21 8.66 25.06 22.09
CA GLY A 21 7.57 25.36 21.20
C GLY A 21 7.94 26.18 19.94
N ARG A 22 9.24 26.47 19.72
CA ARG A 22 9.73 27.23 18.57
C ARG A 22 9.79 26.34 17.34
N HIS A 23 9.63 26.94 16.15
CA HIS A 23 9.75 26.22 14.89
C HIS A 23 11.17 25.67 14.69
N ALA A 24 11.31 24.34 14.62
CA ALA A 24 12.60 23.63 14.47
C ALA A 24 12.76 22.97 13.09
N GLY A 25 11.84 23.23 12.15
CA GLY A 25 11.83 22.65 10.82
C GLY A 25 10.49 22.02 10.46
N ALA A 26 10.47 21.23 9.41
CA ALA A 26 9.28 20.46 9.00
C ALA A 26 9.68 19.09 8.47
N VAL A 27 8.90 18.06 8.80
CA VAL A 27 9.01 16.72 8.18
C VAL A 27 8.42 16.78 6.78
N HIS A 28 9.21 16.56 5.76
CA HIS A 28 8.80 16.49 4.35
C HIS A 28 8.21 15.12 4.04
N ALA A 29 6.99 14.88 4.52
CA ALA A 29 6.34 13.56 4.40
C ALA A 29 5.90 13.24 2.97
N VAL A 30 5.42 14.23 2.21
CA VAL A 30 5.10 14.17 0.78
C VAL A 30 5.62 15.44 0.16
N ASP A 31 6.38 15.34 -0.94
CA ASP A 31 7.10 16.49 -1.48
C ASP A 31 7.12 16.48 -3.02
N GLY A 32 6.07 17.04 -3.61
CA GLY A 32 5.90 17.15 -5.06
C GLY A 32 5.53 15.81 -5.71
N VAL A 33 4.63 15.03 -5.11
CA VAL A 33 4.19 13.76 -5.67
C VAL A 33 3.09 13.98 -6.70
N SER A 34 3.35 13.53 -7.94
CA SER A 34 2.36 13.40 -9.02
C SER A 34 2.18 11.92 -9.34
N LEU A 35 0.94 11.43 -9.33
CA LEU A 35 0.60 10.02 -9.49
C LEU A 35 -0.83 9.87 -10.01
N SER A 36 -1.09 8.86 -10.82
CA SER A 36 -2.44 8.54 -11.28
C SER A 36 -2.76 7.07 -11.05
N VAL A 37 -4.04 6.77 -10.78
CA VAL A 37 -4.55 5.39 -10.64
C VAL A 37 -5.73 5.24 -11.56
N ALA A 38 -5.68 4.27 -12.47
CA ALA A 38 -6.79 3.97 -13.38
C ALA A 38 -7.90 3.20 -12.64
N GLU A 39 -9.12 3.24 -13.18
CA GLU A 39 -10.22 2.46 -12.61
C GLU A 39 -9.97 0.95 -12.79
N GLY A 40 -10.12 0.19 -11.71
CA GLY A 40 -9.84 -1.26 -11.68
C GLY A 40 -8.37 -1.63 -11.56
N GLU A 41 -7.47 -0.64 -11.45
CA GLU A 41 -6.02 -0.85 -11.29
C GLU A 41 -5.66 -1.11 -9.83
N VAL A 42 -4.65 -1.97 -9.63
CA VAL A 42 -3.96 -2.15 -8.36
C VAL A 42 -2.59 -1.47 -8.40
N LEU A 43 -2.48 -0.31 -7.76
CA LEU A 43 -1.22 0.39 -7.59
C LEU A 43 -0.60 0.07 -6.23
N ALA A 44 0.65 -0.37 -6.19
CA ALA A 44 1.39 -0.48 -4.93
C ALA A 44 2.32 0.71 -4.71
N ILE A 45 2.32 1.26 -3.50
CA ILE A 45 3.28 2.27 -3.03
C ILE A 45 4.22 1.60 -2.06
N VAL A 46 5.50 1.52 -2.41
CA VAL A 46 6.52 0.81 -1.64
C VAL A 46 7.68 1.70 -1.22
N GLY A 47 8.41 1.31 -0.20
CA GLY A 47 9.59 2.03 0.30
C GLY A 47 9.84 1.74 1.78
N GLU A 48 10.96 2.22 2.32
CA GLU A 48 11.32 2.05 3.74
C GLU A 48 10.29 2.69 4.68
N SER A 49 10.27 2.23 5.95
CA SER A 49 9.42 2.84 6.98
C SER A 49 9.75 4.33 7.15
N GLY A 50 8.72 5.16 7.36
CA GLY A 50 8.89 6.60 7.53
C GLY A 50 9.11 7.41 6.24
N CYS A 51 9.13 6.80 5.04
CA CYS A 51 9.33 7.56 3.80
C CYS A 51 8.12 8.37 3.31
N GLY A 52 6.96 8.28 4.00
CA GLY A 52 5.76 9.09 3.71
C GLY A 52 4.57 8.34 3.11
N LYS A 53 4.65 7.02 2.88
CA LYS A 53 3.61 6.20 2.21
C LYS A 53 2.22 6.33 2.85
N SER A 54 2.10 6.11 4.15
CA SER A 54 0.83 6.21 4.87
C SER A 54 0.28 7.63 4.87
N THR A 55 1.16 8.65 4.91
CA THR A 55 0.76 10.04 4.75
C THR A 55 0.17 10.29 3.37
N LEU A 56 0.83 9.79 2.31
CA LEU A 56 0.35 9.90 0.95
C LEU A 56 -1.02 9.24 0.79
N GLY A 57 -1.21 8.01 1.31
CA GLY A 57 -2.51 7.32 1.31
C GLY A 57 -3.62 8.12 2.00
N ARG A 58 -3.32 8.75 3.13
CA ARG A 58 -4.29 9.61 3.85
C ARG A 58 -4.59 10.92 3.11
N VAL A 59 -3.61 11.48 2.42
CA VAL A 59 -3.81 12.67 1.56
C VAL A 59 -4.67 12.32 0.36
N MET A 60 -4.50 11.16 -0.27
CA MET A 60 -5.34 10.67 -1.38
C MET A 60 -6.83 10.64 -1.03
N LEU A 61 -7.17 10.35 0.23
CA LEU A 61 -8.56 10.34 0.73
C LEU A 61 -8.99 11.67 1.37
N ARG A 62 -8.13 12.67 1.33
CA ARG A 62 -8.33 13.93 2.07
C ARG A 62 -8.68 13.68 3.54
N LEU A 63 -8.06 12.69 4.18
CA LEU A 63 -8.03 12.52 5.64
C LEU A 63 -6.99 13.46 6.26
N ILE A 64 -5.96 13.80 5.47
CA ILE A 64 -4.97 14.84 5.75
C ILE A 64 -5.02 15.81 4.58
N GLU A 65 -5.16 17.11 4.89
CA GLU A 65 -5.14 18.16 3.87
C GLU A 65 -3.71 18.32 3.31
N PRO A 66 -3.51 18.35 1.98
CA PRO A 66 -2.23 18.72 1.40
C PRO A 66 -1.94 20.20 1.68
N ASP A 67 -0.66 20.58 1.75
CA ASP A 67 -0.24 21.98 1.88
C ASP A 67 -0.25 22.68 0.51
N SER A 68 -0.01 21.93 -0.57
CA SER A 68 -0.14 22.38 -1.97
C SER A 68 -0.35 21.20 -2.91
N GLY A 69 -0.61 21.51 -4.19
CA GLY A 69 -0.95 20.54 -5.21
C GLY A 69 -2.44 20.27 -5.28
N ALA A 70 -2.83 19.25 -6.06
CA ALA A 70 -4.22 18.88 -6.24
C ALA A 70 -4.41 17.36 -6.12
N VAL A 71 -5.53 16.95 -5.50
CA VAL A 71 -6.01 15.57 -5.46
C VAL A 71 -7.39 15.53 -6.12
N ARG A 72 -7.50 14.78 -7.21
CA ARG A 72 -8.76 14.61 -7.95
C ARG A 72 -9.24 13.17 -7.86
N PHE A 73 -10.52 13.02 -7.59
CA PHE A 73 -11.20 11.73 -7.62
C PHE A 73 -12.34 11.76 -8.63
N ALA A 74 -12.36 10.84 -9.58
CA ALA A 74 -13.33 10.83 -10.69
C ALA A 74 -13.44 12.18 -11.41
N GLY A 75 -12.30 12.88 -11.59
CA GLY A 75 -12.20 14.18 -12.24
C GLY A 75 -12.51 15.39 -11.34
N GLU A 76 -13.08 15.19 -10.14
CA GLU A 76 -13.39 16.28 -9.20
C GLU A 76 -12.20 16.55 -8.26
N ASP A 77 -11.86 17.82 -8.10
CA ASP A 77 -10.84 18.25 -7.14
C ASP A 77 -11.41 18.17 -5.71
N LEU A 78 -10.85 17.27 -4.91
CA LEU A 78 -11.33 17.05 -3.54
C LEU A 78 -11.15 18.30 -2.65
N ALA A 79 -10.15 19.15 -2.92
CA ALA A 79 -9.92 20.36 -2.13
C ALA A 79 -11.03 21.40 -2.29
N ARG A 80 -11.76 21.37 -3.41
CA ARG A 80 -12.86 22.30 -3.71
C ARG A 80 -14.21 21.85 -3.18
N LEU A 81 -14.31 20.62 -2.67
CA LEU A 81 -15.56 20.08 -2.16
C LEU A 81 -15.90 20.68 -0.78
N SER A 82 -17.17 21.02 -0.61
CA SER A 82 -17.69 21.34 0.72
C SER A 82 -17.60 20.13 1.66
N PRO A 83 -17.63 20.31 2.99
CA PRO A 83 -17.60 19.20 3.94
C PRO A 83 -18.70 18.16 3.69
N SER A 84 -19.89 18.59 3.28
CA SER A 84 -21.02 17.70 2.95
C SER A 84 -20.77 16.91 1.68
N ALA A 85 -20.27 17.56 0.63
CA ALA A 85 -19.92 16.92 -0.64
C ALA A 85 -18.75 15.92 -0.45
N LEU A 86 -17.72 16.28 0.31
CA LEU A 86 -16.62 15.37 0.66
C LEU A 86 -17.12 14.15 1.43
N ARG A 87 -18.05 14.34 2.39
CA ARG A 87 -18.65 13.21 3.12
C ARG A 87 -19.40 12.27 2.17
N ALA A 88 -20.12 12.80 1.19
CA ALA A 88 -20.77 12.00 0.16
C ALA A 88 -19.74 11.21 -0.67
N ARG A 89 -18.63 11.84 -1.07
CA ARG A 89 -17.54 11.19 -1.82
C ARG A 89 -16.79 10.10 -1.02
N ARG A 90 -16.71 10.22 0.30
CA ARG A 90 -16.11 9.19 1.15
C ARG A 90 -16.84 7.84 1.10
N ARG A 91 -18.08 7.81 0.62
CA ARG A 91 -18.76 6.55 0.28
C ARG A 91 -17.98 5.75 -0.76
N ASP A 92 -17.45 6.44 -1.78
CA ASP A 92 -16.79 5.83 -2.92
C ASP A 92 -15.28 5.56 -2.68
N MET A 93 -14.73 6.11 -1.57
CA MET A 93 -13.32 6.04 -1.20
C MET A 93 -13.18 5.53 0.23
N GLN A 94 -12.58 4.36 0.40
CA GLN A 94 -12.44 3.73 1.72
C GLN A 94 -10.98 3.43 2.05
N ILE A 95 -10.69 3.18 3.32
CA ILE A 95 -9.38 2.81 3.82
C ILE A 95 -9.44 1.57 4.70
N ILE A 96 -8.44 0.70 4.54
CA ILE A 96 -8.15 -0.41 5.44
C ILE A 96 -6.86 -0.03 6.16
N PHE A 97 -6.92 0.16 7.48
CA PHE A 97 -5.79 0.60 8.30
C PHE A 97 -4.85 -0.55 8.66
N GLN A 98 -3.60 -0.20 8.97
CA GLN A 98 -2.54 -1.09 9.38
C GLN A 98 -2.86 -1.85 10.68
N ASP A 99 -3.44 -1.16 11.67
CA ASP A 99 -3.77 -1.74 12.97
C ASP A 99 -5.23 -2.22 13.00
N PRO A 100 -5.48 -3.54 12.94
CA PRO A 100 -6.83 -4.07 13.02
C PRO A 100 -7.46 -3.88 14.41
N PHE A 101 -6.65 -3.66 15.47
CA PHE A 101 -7.13 -3.42 16.83
C PHE A 101 -7.67 -1.99 16.99
N GLY A 102 -6.90 -1.00 16.52
CA GLY A 102 -7.29 0.41 16.57
C GLY A 102 -8.33 0.80 15.52
N SER A 103 -8.56 -0.03 14.50
CA SER A 103 -9.50 0.28 13.42
C SER A 103 -10.96 0.01 13.75
N LEU A 104 -11.26 -0.82 14.75
CA LEU A 104 -12.61 -1.19 15.18
C LEU A 104 -12.90 -0.62 16.57
N ASP A 105 -14.03 0.07 16.75
CA ASP A 105 -14.44 0.53 18.10
C ASP A 105 -14.77 -0.70 18.97
N PRO A 106 -14.04 -0.93 20.08
CA PRO A 106 -14.24 -2.09 20.95
C PRO A 106 -15.60 -2.11 21.63
N ARG A 107 -16.34 -0.99 21.61
CA ARG A 107 -17.69 -0.84 22.19
C ARG A 107 -18.80 -1.18 21.20
N MET A 108 -18.46 -1.50 19.96
CA MET A 108 -19.41 -1.89 18.92
C MET A 108 -19.34 -3.39 18.66
N THR A 109 -20.48 -4.03 18.43
CA THR A 109 -20.47 -5.39 17.88
C THR A 109 -20.00 -5.39 16.42
N VAL A 110 -19.60 -6.54 15.91
CA VAL A 110 -19.20 -6.69 14.50
C VAL A 110 -20.31 -6.22 13.54
N ALA A 111 -21.58 -6.56 13.86
CA ALA A 111 -22.72 -6.09 13.08
C ALA A 111 -22.82 -4.56 13.07
N GLN A 112 -22.64 -3.93 14.23
CA GLN A 112 -22.69 -2.47 14.33
C GLN A 112 -21.57 -1.80 13.54
N ALA A 113 -20.34 -2.33 13.64
CA ALA A 113 -19.18 -1.79 12.93
C ALA A 113 -19.33 -1.89 11.39
N ILE A 114 -19.87 -3.02 10.87
CA ILE A 114 -20.09 -3.21 9.44
C ILE A 114 -21.32 -2.40 8.96
N ALA A 115 -22.36 -2.26 9.80
CA ALA A 115 -23.57 -1.51 9.46
C ALA A 115 -23.39 0.02 9.53
N GLU A 116 -22.34 0.52 10.21
CA GLU A 116 -22.09 1.96 10.35
C GLU A 116 -22.06 2.70 9.01
N PRO A 117 -21.23 2.31 8.01
CA PRO A 117 -21.24 2.96 6.69
C PRO A 117 -22.56 2.78 5.94
N LEU A 118 -23.28 1.66 6.13
CA LEU A 118 -24.60 1.46 5.54
C LEU A 118 -25.61 2.50 6.03
N ARG A 119 -25.59 2.79 7.34
CA ARG A 119 -26.47 3.78 8.00
C ARG A 119 -26.06 5.21 7.65
N LEU A 120 -24.75 5.50 7.74
CA LEU A 120 -24.21 6.83 7.47
C LEU A 120 -24.59 7.33 6.08
N HIS A 121 -24.49 6.44 5.10
CA HIS A 121 -24.76 6.75 3.69
C HIS A 121 -26.16 6.32 3.23
N ARG A 122 -26.99 5.77 4.11
CA ARG A 122 -28.38 5.32 3.83
C ARG A 122 -28.44 4.36 2.63
N LEU A 123 -27.54 3.35 2.62
CA LEU A 123 -27.35 2.48 1.46
C LEU A 123 -28.42 1.38 1.35
N VAL A 124 -29.00 0.98 2.47
CA VAL A 124 -30.05 -0.03 2.54
C VAL A 124 -31.10 0.40 3.59
N PRO A 125 -32.36 -0.04 3.44
CA PRO A 125 -33.37 0.11 4.49
C PRO A 125 -32.93 -0.61 5.77
N ARG A 126 -33.35 -0.10 6.92
CA ARG A 126 -32.96 -0.66 8.23
C ARG A 126 -33.34 -2.12 8.40
N ALA A 127 -34.44 -2.55 7.80
CA ALA A 127 -34.90 -3.94 7.79
C ALA A 127 -33.96 -4.90 7.04
N GLU A 128 -33.16 -4.39 6.08
CA GLU A 128 -32.26 -5.17 5.25
C GLU A 128 -30.80 -5.17 5.77
N GLU A 129 -30.49 -4.32 6.78
CA GLU A 129 -29.12 -4.18 7.31
C GLU A 129 -28.52 -5.52 7.74
N SER A 130 -29.29 -6.34 8.49
CA SER A 130 -28.82 -7.64 8.99
C SER A 130 -28.46 -8.60 7.87
N GLY A 131 -29.29 -8.63 6.83
CA GLY A 131 -29.03 -9.44 5.62
C GLY A 131 -27.75 -9.00 4.90
N ARG A 132 -27.57 -7.67 4.74
CA ARG A 132 -26.35 -7.11 4.12
C ARG A 132 -25.10 -7.36 4.93
N VAL A 133 -25.16 -7.22 6.26
CA VAL A 133 -24.05 -7.56 7.17
C VAL A 133 -23.69 -9.03 7.06
N ALA A 134 -24.69 -9.94 7.06
CA ALA A 134 -24.45 -11.36 6.90
C ALA A 134 -23.79 -11.71 5.54
N GLU A 135 -24.18 -11.03 4.46
CA GLU A 135 -23.55 -11.18 3.15
C GLU A 135 -22.08 -10.74 3.19
N LEU A 136 -21.79 -9.56 3.76
CA LEU A 136 -20.43 -9.02 3.85
C LEU A 136 -19.52 -9.93 4.70
N LEU A 137 -20.02 -10.48 5.79
CA LEU A 137 -19.28 -11.46 6.59
C LEU A 137 -18.92 -12.71 5.78
N ARG A 138 -19.88 -13.29 5.02
CA ARG A 138 -19.58 -14.42 4.14
C ARG A 138 -18.53 -14.09 3.09
N ARG A 139 -18.60 -12.90 2.49
CA ARG A 139 -17.62 -12.45 1.48
C ARG A 139 -16.16 -12.43 2.00
N VAL A 140 -15.99 -12.15 3.30
CA VAL A 140 -14.65 -12.16 3.93
C VAL A 140 -14.34 -13.49 4.62
N GLY A 141 -15.14 -14.55 4.40
CA GLY A 141 -14.93 -15.89 4.95
C GLY A 141 -15.23 -15.99 6.46
N LEU A 142 -16.12 -15.13 6.98
CA LEU A 142 -16.62 -15.20 8.35
C LEU A 142 -18.07 -15.70 8.37
N ARG A 143 -18.43 -16.38 9.47
CA ARG A 143 -19.78 -16.87 9.67
C ARG A 143 -20.73 -15.74 10.07
N PRO A 144 -21.97 -15.67 9.55
CA PRO A 144 -22.95 -14.64 9.93
C PRO A 144 -23.27 -14.61 11.42
N GLU A 145 -23.20 -15.76 12.12
CA GLU A 145 -23.43 -15.87 13.57
C GLU A 145 -22.41 -15.04 14.37
N ASN A 146 -21.28 -14.69 13.79
CA ASN A 146 -20.28 -13.83 14.41
C ASN A 146 -20.72 -12.36 14.51
N ALA A 147 -21.83 -11.96 13.88
CA ALA A 147 -22.31 -10.57 13.82
C ALA A 147 -22.57 -9.95 15.20
N GLY A 148 -23.06 -10.74 16.16
CA GLY A 148 -23.34 -10.29 17.52
C GLY A 148 -22.14 -10.20 18.46
N ARG A 149 -20.98 -10.71 18.03
CA ARG A 149 -19.78 -10.74 18.86
C ARG A 149 -19.02 -9.41 18.84
N TRP A 150 -18.14 -9.23 19.81
CA TRP A 150 -17.31 -8.05 19.98
C TRP A 150 -15.93 -8.23 19.32
N PRO A 151 -15.26 -7.16 18.85
CA PRO A 151 -13.95 -7.25 18.20
C PRO A 151 -12.91 -8.00 19.03
N HIS A 152 -12.89 -7.86 20.34
CA HIS A 152 -11.89 -8.52 21.20
C HIS A 152 -12.03 -10.05 21.28
N GLU A 153 -13.14 -10.62 20.81
CA GLU A 153 -13.35 -12.07 20.74
C GLU A 153 -12.77 -12.72 19.46
N PHE A 154 -12.09 -11.95 18.61
CA PHE A 154 -11.55 -12.39 17.32
C PHE A 154 -10.04 -12.33 17.29
N SER A 155 -9.42 -13.23 16.52
CA SER A 155 -7.99 -13.16 16.21
C SER A 155 -7.67 -11.92 15.35
N GLY A 156 -6.38 -11.53 15.27
CA GLY A 156 -5.92 -10.40 14.45
C GLY A 156 -6.38 -10.52 13.00
N GLY A 157 -6.21 -11.69 12.39
CA GLY A 157 -6.64 -11.94 11.00
C GLY A 157 -8.16 -11.89 10.81
N GLN A 158 -8.94 -12.34 11.80
CA GLN A 158 -10.39 -12.21 11.77
C GLN A 158 -10.84 -10.76 11.90
N ARG A 159 -10.19 -9.96 12.77
CA ARG A 159 -10.44 -8.51 12.89
C ARG A 159 -10.12 -7.79 11.58
N GLN A 160 -9.03 -8.16 10.92
CA GLN A 160 -8.69 -7.59 9.61
C GLN A 160 -9.76 -7.91 8.57
N ARG A 161 -10.30 -9.13 8.55
CA ARG A 161 -11.42 -9.50 7.68
C ARG A 161 -12.69 -8.69 7.99
N ILE A 162 -12.97 -8.38 9.27
CA ILE A 162 -14.07 -7.49 9.68
C ILE A 162 -13.82 -6.06 9.17
N ALA A 163 -12.60 -5.53 9.28
CA ALA A 163 -12.24 -4.21 8.76
C ALA A 163 -12.39 -4.15 7.23
N ILE A 164 -12.02 -5.21 6.51
CA ILE A 164 -12.26 -5.35 5.06
C ILE A 164 -13.76 -5.36 4.77
N ALA A 165 -14.57 -6.14 5.50
CA ALA A 165 -16.03 -6.17 5.32
C ALA A 165 -16.66 -4.79 5.53
N ARG A 166 -16.20 -4.04 6.55
CA ARG A 166 -16.63 -2.66 6.81
C ARG A 166 -16.28 -1.73 5.65
N ALA A 167 -15.06 -1.80 5.12
CA ALA A 167 -14.65 -0.99 3.98
C ALA A 167 -15.48 -1.31 2.72
N LEU A 168 -15.85 -2.57 2.51
CA LEU A 168 -16.69 -2.99 1.39
C LEU A 168 -18.17 -2.62 1.55
N ALA A 169 -18.63 -2.28 2.75
CA ALA A 169 -20.05 -2.06 3.03
C ALA A 169 -20.65 -0.92 2.19
N SER A 170 -19.87 0.13 1.90
CA SER A 170 -20.31 1.26 1.07
C SER A 170 -20.25 0.98 -0.44
N ASN A 171 -19.80 -0.20 -0.87
CA ASN A 171 -19.55 -0.55 -2.27
C ASN A 171 -18.62 0.48 -2.96
N PRO A 172 -17.39 0.69 -2.44
CA PRO A 172 -16.51 1.75 -2.87
C PRO A 172 -15.94 1.48 -4.26
N ARG A 173 -15.55 2.54 -4.97
CA ARG A 173 -14.78 2.47 -6.22
C ARG A 173 -13.28 2.41 -5.98
N LEU A 174 -12.81 2.96 -4.84
CA LEU A 174 -11.40 2.99 -4.43
C LEU A 174 -11.25 2.52 -2.99
N ILE A 175 -10.31 1.62 -2.76
CA ILE A 175 -9.86 1.25 -1.41
C ILE A 175 -8.35 1.51 -1.32
N ILE A 176 -7.92 2.17 -0.24
CA ILE A 176 -6.51 2.26 0.12
C ILE A 176 -6.24 1.28 1.26
N GLY A 177 -5.32 0.35 1.06
CA GLY A 177 -4.81 -0.53 2.10
C GLY A 177 -3.51 0.02 2.66
N ASP A 178 -3.56 0.64 3.84
CA ASP A 178 -2.37 1.15 4.53
C ASP A 178 -1.76 0.02 5.36
N GLU A 179 -0.79 -0.69 4.78
CA GLU A 179 -0.13 -1.87 5.36
C GLU A 179 -1.11 -2.93 5.92
N PRO A 180 -2.09 -3.39 5.14
CA PRO A 180 -3.27 -4.10 5.66
C PRO A 180 -2.97 -5.47 6.30
N VAL A 181 -1.73 -5.94 6.26
CA VAL A 181 -1.34 -7.27 6.79
C VAL A 181 -0.09 -7.24 7.65
N SER A 182 0.57 -6.10 7.82
CA SER A 182 1.89 -6.01 8.49
C SER A 182 1.87 -6.42 9.96
N ALA A 183 0.72 -6.30 10.64
CA ALA A 183 0.54 -6.67 12.05
C ALA A 183 0.10 -8.13 12.25
N LEU A 184 0.11 -8.97 11.20
CA LEU A 184 -0.37 -10.34 11.23
C LEU A 184 0.77 -11.35 11.08
N ASP A 185 0.59 -12.57 11.61
CA ASP A 185 1.49 -13.68 11.36
C ASP A 185 1.56 -14.06 9.88
N VAL A 186 2.72 -14.55 9.41
CA VAL A 186 2.98 -14.84 7.98
C VAL A 186 1.92 -15.73 7.33
N SER A 187 1.43 -16.76 8.03
CA SER A 187 0.40 -17.66 7.51
C SER A 187 -0.96 -16.97 7.37
N VAL A 188 -1.28 -16.07 8.29
CA VAL A 188 -2.52 -15.28 8.28
C VAL A 188 -2.42 -14.16 7.24
N GLN A 189 -1.24 -13.54 7.07
CA GLN A 189 -0.98 -12.57 6.00
C GLN A 189 -1.35 -13.15 4.63
N ALA A 190 -0.84 -14.35 4.31
CA ALA A 190 -1.11 -15.03 3.04
C ALA A 190 -2.62 -15.21 2.79
N GLN A 191 -3.37 -15.61 3.82
CA GLN A 191 -4.81 -15.79 3.72
C GLN A 191 -5.55 -14.48 3.46
N VAL A 192 -5.16 -13.39 4.14
CA VAL A 192 -5.80 -12.07 3.96
C VAL A 192 -5.44 -11.46 2.60
N ILE A 193 -4.21 -11.66 2.12
CA ILE A 193 -3.79 -11.20 0.78
C ILE A 193 -4.55 -11.94 -0.31
N ASN A 194 -4.70 -13.27 -0.21
CA ASN A 194 -5.52 -14.03 -1.16
C ASN A 194 -6.98 -13.55 -1.17
N LEU A 195 -7.56 -13.33 0.02
CA LEU A 195 -8.90 -12.76 0.13
C LEU A 195 -9.00 -11.39 -0.55
N LEU A 196 -8.06 -10.48 -0.30
CA LEU A 196 -8.03 -9.15 -0.93
C LEU A 196 -7.92 -9.26 -2.45
N ARG A 197 -7.01 -10.09 -2.96
CA ARG A 197 -6.84 -10.32 -4.40
C ARG A 197 -8.12 -10.83 -5.06
N ASP A 198 -8.80 -11.80 -4.43
CA ASP A 198 -10.06 -12.34 -4.96
C ASP A 198 -11.16 -11.28 -4.94
N LEU A 199 -11.29 -10.50 -3.86
CA LEU A 199 -12.24 -9.40 -3.77
C LEU A 199 -11.98 -8.29 -4.80
N ILE A 200 -10.72 -7.90 -5.01
CA ILE A 200 -10.32 -6.90 -6.01
C ILE A 200 -10.75 -7.37 -7.41
N ARG A 201 -10.43 -8.62 -7.77
CA ARG A 201 -10.79 -9.20 -9.05
C ARG A 201 -12.29 -9.30 -9.25
N ASP A 202 -13.01 -9.89 -8.27
CA ASP A 202 -14.44 -10.22 -8.39
C ASP A 202 -15.31 -8.96 -8.39
N LEU A 203 -14.89 -7.91 -7.67
CA LEU A 203 -15.60 -6.64 -7.58
C LEU A 203 -15.03 -5.55 -8.51
N ARG A 204 -13.97 -5.84 -9.26
CA ARG A 204 -13.24 -4.88 -10.11
C ARG A 204 -12.86 -3.60 -9.35
N LEU A 205 -12.36 -3.77 -8.13
CA LEU A 205 -12.01 -2.64 -7.26
C LEU A 205 -10.73 -1.96 -7.74
N THR A 206 -10.72 -0.64 -7.71
CA THR A 206 -9.45 0.10 -7.73
C THR A 206 -8.82 0.03 -6.35
N PHE A 207 -7.55 -0.39 -6.28
CA PHE A 207 -6.89 -0.59 -5.00
C PHE A 207 -5.52 0.08 -4.97
N VAL A 208 -5.25 0.86 -3.91
CA VAL A 208 -3.89 1.37 -3.64
C VAL A 208 -3.34 0.62 -2.43
N LEU A 209 -2.31 -0.18 -2.65
CA LEU A 209 -1.64 -0.94 -1.61
C LEU A 209 -0.41 -0.20 -1.12
N VAL A 210 -0.43 0.28 0.11
CA VAL A 210 0.78 0.75 0.80
C VAL A 210 1.42 -0.45 1.49
N SER A 211 2.67 -0.76 1.16
CA SER A 211 3.37 -1.90 1.75
C SER A 211 4.90 -1.66 1.79
N HIS A 212 5.55 -2.31 2.74
CA HIS A 212 7.02 -2.48 2.74
C HIS A 212 7.41 -3.89 2.30
N ASP A 213 6.46 -4.82 2.15
CA ASP A 213 6.69 -6.19 1.70
C ASP A 213 6.51 -6.31 0.18
N LEU A 214 7.66 -6.34 -0.53
CA LEU A 214 7.67 -6.49 -1.98
C LEU A 214 7.19 -7.87 -2.44
N GLY A 215 7.25 -8.89 -1.59
CA GLY A 215 6.70 -10.22 -1.87
C GLY A 215 5.19 -10.16 -2.05
N VAL A 216 4.49 -9.49 -1.15
CA VAL A 216 3.05 -9.22 -1.23
C VAL A 216 2.72 -8.41 -2.49
N VAL A 217 3.47 -7.33 -2.72
CA VAL A 217 3.27 -6.42 -3.86
C VAL A 217 3.35 -7.16 -5.20
N ARG A 218 4.33 -8.04 -5.37
CA ARG A 218 4.52 -8.85 -6.59
C ARG A 218 3.30 -9.72 -6.94
N HIS A 219 2.52 -10.14 -5.95
CA HIS A 219 1.36 -11.03 -6.16
C HIS A 219 0.06 -10.30 -6.44
N VAL A 220 -0.01 -8.99 -6.14
CA VAL A 220 -1.28 -8.26 -6.15
C VAL A 220 -1.26 -7.05 -7.09
N ALA A 221 -0.11 -6.40 -7.26
CA ALA A 221 -0.03 -5.10 -7.93
C ALA A 221 0.14 -5.22 -9.44
N ASP A 222 -0.58 -4.38 -10.18
CA ASP A 222 -0.39 -4.15 -11.62
C ASP A 222 0.77 -3.18 -11.85
N ARG A 223 0.85 -2.13 -11.02
CA ARG A 223 1.86 -1.08 -11.08
C ARG A 223 2.44 -0.77 -9.71
N VAL A 224 3.72 -0.38 -9.68
CA VAL A 224 4.45 -0.05 -8.46
C VAL A 224 5.00 1.37 -8.55
N ALA A 225 4.82 2.14 -7.49
CA ALA A 225 5.47 3.42 -7.26
C ALA A 225 6.40 3.30 -6.03
N VAL A 226 7.69 3.48 -6.24
CA VAL A 226 8.71 3.40 -5.19
C VAL A 226 8.92 4.77 -4.59
N MET A 227 8.70 4.89 -3.29
CA MET A 227 8.78 6.16 -2.55
C MET A 227 10.02 6.21 -1.64
N TYR A 228 10.77 7.30 -1.72
CA TYR A 228 11.92 7.57 -0.86
C TYR A 228 11.89 9.01 -0.37
N LEU A 229 11.95 9.21 0.96
CA LEU A 229 11.95 10.54 1.62
C LEU A 229 10.92 11.52 1.01
N GLY A 230 9.67 11.10 0.90
CA GLY A 230 8.57 11.95 0.42
C GLY A 230 8.42 12.06 -1.09
N ARG A 231 9.27 11.44 -1.91
CA ARG A 231 9.22 11.51 -3.38
C ARG A 231 9.10 10.15 -4.03
N ILE A 232 8.45 10.09 -5.20
CA ILE A 232 8.48 8.90 -6.05
C ILE A 232 9.81 8.91 -6.81
N VAL A 233 10.56 7.81 -6.71
CA VAL A 233 11.87 7.66 -7.35
C VAL A 233 11.84 6.70 -8.52
N GLU A 234 10.87 5.80 -8.59
CA GLU A 234 10.66 4.89 -9.70
C GLU A 234 9.19 4.49 -9.76
N GLU A 235 8.61 4.38 -10.98
CA GLU A 235 7.23 4.02 -11.19
C GLU A 235 7.06 3.26 -12.51
N GLY A 236 6.29 2.18 -12.50
CA GLY A 236 6.02 1.41 -13.71
C GLY A 236 5.25 0.13 -13.43
N PRO A 237 5.03 -0.71 -14.46
CA PRO A 237 4.48 -2.05 -14.30
C PRO A 237 5.23 -2.85 -13.24
N ALA A 238 4.50 -3.55 -12.37
CA ALA A 238 5.08 -4.28 -11.23
C ALA A 238 6.17 -5.26 -11.68
N GLU A 239 5.94 -5.95 -12.81
CA GLU A 239 6.92 -6.89 -13.37
C GLU A 239 8.23 -6.20 -13.77
N GLN A 240 8.15 -4.98 -14.32
CA GLN A 240 9.34 -4.22 -14.74
C GLN A 240 10.09 -3.63 -13.54
N VAL A 241 9.37 -2.94 -12.64
CA VAL A 241 10.00 -2.30 -11.47
C VAL A 241 10.64 -3.32 -10.54
N LEU A 242 9.99 -4.49 -10.33
CA LEU A 242 10.51 -5.54 -9.46
C LEU A 242 11.46 -6.50 -10.16
N GLY A 243 11.34 -6.70 -11.50
CA GLY A 243 12.16 -7.62 -12.26
C GLY A 243 13.41 -6.99 -12.88
N ALA A 244 13.35 -5.70 -13.20
CA ALA A 244 14.43 -4.93 -13.81
C ALA A 244 14.48 -3.50 -13.25
N PRO A 245 14.72 -3.33 -11.94
CA PRO A 245 14.73 -2.04 -11.30
C PRO A 245 15.83 -1.13 -11.86
N ARG A 246 15.47 0.13 -12.13
CA ARG A 246 16.37 1.12 -12.74
C ARG A 246 16.99 2.07 -11.72
N HIS A 247 16.24 2.42 -10.65
CA HIS A 247 16.75 3.28 -9.59
C HIS A 247 17.64 2.46 -8.62
N PRO A 248 18.82 2.95 -8.19
CA PRO A 248 19.69 2.23 -7.25
C PRO A 248 19.03 1.86 -5.93
N TYR A 249 18.13 2.69 -5.41
CA TYR A 249 17.34 2.39 -4.23
C TYR A 249 16.39 1.19 -4.45
N THR A 250 15.67 1.16 -5.57
CA THR A 250 14.78 0.05 -5.92
C THR A 250 15.55 -1.26 -6.06
N ARG A 251 16.75 -1.20 -6.69
CA ARG A 251 17.65 -2.36 -6.79
C ARG A 251 18.01 -2.94 -5.43
N ALA A 252 18.34 -2.06 -4.49
CA ALA A 252 18.68 -2.49 -3.14
C ALA A 252 17.46 -3.03 -2.37
N LEU A 253 16.27 -2.43 -2.51
CA LEU A 253 15.04 -2.97 -1.93
C LEU A 253 14.71 -4.35 -2.46
N VAL A 254 14.82 -4.56 -3.77
CA VAL A 254 14.55 -5.84 -4.42
C VAL A 254 15.60 -6.88 -4.00
N ALA A 255 16.88 -6.47 -3.86
CA ALA A 255 17.96 -7.34 -3.40
C ALA A 255 17.77 -7.81 -1.95
N ALA A 256 17.09 -7.02 -1.12
CA ALA A 256 16.79 -7.38 0.28
C ALA A 256 15.60 -8.35 0.41
N MET A 257 14.90 -8.69 -0.69
CA MET A 257 13.80 -9.67 -0.64
C MET A 257 14.31 -11.05 -0.23
N PRO A 258 13.56 -11.78 0.62
CA PRO A 258 13.89 -13.15 0.95
C PRO A 258 13.96 -14.03 -0.32
N GLY A 259 15.10 -14.69 -0.52
CA GLY A 259 15.33 -15.55 -1.70
C GLY A 259 15.84 -14.85 -2.94
N ALA A 260 16.09 -13.54 -2.90
CA ALA A 260 16.79 -12.86 -3.98
C ALA A 260 18.26 -13.32 -4.02
N GLN A 261 18.66 -13.95 -5.13
CA GLN A 261 20.07 -14.30 -5.37
C GLN A 261 20.74 -13.11 -6.07
N THR A 262 21.03 -12.05 -5.34
CA THR A 262 21.66 -10.86 -5.93
C THR A 262 23.02 -10.61 -5.29
N LYS A 263 24.00 -10.15 -6.09
CA LYS A 263 25.29 -9.64 -5.62
C LYS A 263 25.23 -8.15 -5.25
N THR A 264 24.02 -7.56 -5.23
CA THR A 264 23.85 -6.16 -4.86
C THR A 264 24.13 -6.03 -3.35
N PRO A 265 25.07 -5.19 -2.94
CA PRO A 265 25.35 -4.98 -1.52
C PRO A 265 24.11 -4.44 -0.81
N PRO A 266 23.92 -4.77 0.48
CA PRO A 266 22.85 -4.22 1.28
C PRO A 266 22.93 -2.70 1.32
N LEU A 267 21.78 -2.05 1.57
CA LEU A 267 21.74 -0.59 1.78
C LEU A 267 22.62 -0.23 2.97
N GLU A 268 23.68 0.53 2.72
CA GLU A 268 24.56 1.04 3.77
C GLU A 268 24.07 2.41 4.24
N GLY A 269 24.37 2.73 5.50
CA GLY A 269 24.04 4.00 6.14
C GLY A 269 22.58 4.17 6.56
N ASP A 270 22.37 5.08 7.50
CA ASP A 270 21.06 5.42 8.04
C ASP A 270 20.22 6.21 7.02
N VAL A 271 18.90 6.10 7.15
CA VAL A 271 17.97 6.93 6.38
C VAL A 271 18.14 8.37 6.80
N PRO A 272 18.45 9.31 5.87
CA PRO A 272 18.58 10.72 6.21
C PRO A 272 17.31 11.28 6.86
N SER A 273 17.50 12.30 7.67
CA SER A 273 16.38 12.96 8.36
C SER A 273 15.37 13.55 7.36
N PRO A 274 14.09 13.24 7.50
CA PRO A 274 13.07 13.87 6.67
C PRO A 274 12.79 15.34 7.02
N ILE A 275 13.39 15.86 8.12
CA ILE A 275 13.33 17.28 8.51
C ILE A 275 14.31 18.11 7.69
N ALA A 276 15.47 17.54 7.37
CA ALA A 276 16.51 18.15 6.55
C ALA A 276 16.93 17.18 5.45
N PRO A 277 16.09 16.95 4.44
CA PRO A 277 16.40 16.00 3.38
C PRO A 277 17.62 16.48 2.58
N PRO A 278 18.48 15.57 2.10
CA PRO A 278 19.63 15.91 1.29
C PRO A 278 19.25 16.74 0.05
N SER A 279 20.12 17.67 -0.34
CA SER A 279 19.99 18.43 -1.59
C SER A 279 20.12 17.51 -2.81
N GLY A 280 19.61 17.93 -3.96
CA GLY A 280 19.68 17.16 -5.18
C GLY A 280 18.91 15.85 -5.10
N CYS A 281 19.51 14.75 -5.56
CA CYS A 281 18.95 13.41 -5.41
C CYS A 281 18.95 13.01 -3.94
N ARG A 282 17.80 12.82 -3.33
CA ARG A 282 17.69 12.48 -1.89
C ARG A 282 18.37 11.17 -1.49
N PHE A 283 18.60 10.29 -2.45
CA PHE A 283 19.28 9.01 -2.22
C PHE A 283 20.81 9.09 -2.35
N HIS A 284 21.40 10.24 -2.77
CA HIS A 284 22.83 10.34 -3.07
C HIS A 284 23.74 9.95 -1.90
N THR A 285 23.32 10.17 -0.65
CA THR A 285 24.10 9.84 0.55
C THR A 285 24.26 8.35 0.80
N ARG A 286 23.38 7.52 0.22
CA ARG A 286 23.37 6.04 0.33
C ARG A 286 23.60 5.36 -1.01
N CYS A 287 23.83 6.11 -2.08
CA CYS A 287 23.94 5.59 -3.43
C CYS A 287 25.40 5.27 -3.75
N ALA A 288 25.71 4.01 -4.05
CA ALA A 288 27.05 3.59 -4.48
C ALA A 288 27.48 4.21 -5.83
N PHE A 289 26.53 4.76 -6.60
CA PHE A 289 26.75 5.41 -7.90
C PHE A 289 26.63 6.93 -7.83
N ALA A 290 26.67 7.52 -6.64
CA ALA A 290 26.53 8.96 -6.48
C ALA A 290 27.69 9.72 -7.11
N ALA A 291 27.35 10.74 -7.91
CA ALA A 291 28.28 11.68 -8.51
C ALA A 291 27.96 13.11 -8.06
N GLU A 292 28.80 14.08 -8.44
CA GLU A 292 28.63 15.49 -8.07
C GLU A 292 27.25 16.04 -8.50
N ARG A 293 26.81 15.71 -9.71
CA ARG A 293 25.49 16.08 -10.22
C ARG A 293 24.34 15.62 -9.30
N CYS A 294 24.46 14.44 -8.68
CA CYS A 294 23.44 13.93 -7.73
C CYS A 294 23.31 14.77 -6.47
N ARG A 295 24.37 15.51 -6.08
CA ARG A 295 24.36 16.42 -4.92
C ARG A 295 23.79 17.78 -5.27
N ALA A 296 23.99 18.22 -6.52
CA ALA A 296 23.62 19.54 -7.00
C ALA A 296 22.18 19.60 -7.55
N GLU A 297 21.76 18.57 -8.28
CA GLU A 297 20.50 18.58 -9.04
C GLU A 297 19.52 17.50 -8.57
N THR A 298 18.23 17.87 -8.48
CA THR A 298 17.16 16.90 -8.21
C THR A 298 16.75 16.22 -9.51
N PRO A 299 16.89 14.89 -9.64
CA PRO A 299 16.43 14.18 -10.82
C PRO A 299 14.90 14.22 -10.90
N GLN A 300 14.38 14.40 -12.12
CA GLN A 300 12.96 14.33 -12.39
C GLN A 300 12.55 12.87 -12.63
N LEU A 301 11.28 12.56 -12.38
CA LEU A 301 10.71 11.26 -12.70
C LEU A 301 10.38 11.21 -14.20
N GLU A 302 11.20 10.55 -14.99
CA GLU A 302 11.13 10.54 -16.45
C GLU A 302 11.10 9.11 -17.00
N GLY A 303 10.39 8.90 -18.11
CA GLY A 303 10.29 7.63 -18.84
C GLY A 303 8.85 7.27 -19.18
N ALA A 304 8.63 6.81 -20.42
CA ALA A 304 7.32 6.31 -20.85
C ALA A 304 7.09 4.89 -20.35
N GLY A 305 6.05 4.69 -19.55
CA GLY A 305 5.64 3.37 -19.04
C GLY A 305 6.45 2.84 -17.86
N HIS A 306 7.76 3.14 -17.77
CA HIS A 306 8.62 2.84 -16.62
C HIS A 306 9.50 4.05 -16.34
N ALA A 307 9.03 4.93 -15.47
CA ALA A 307 9.67 6.19 -15.12
C ALA A 307 10.66 6.02 -13.95
N VAL A 308 11.76 6.78 -13.99
CA VAL A 308 12.80 6.74 -12.96
C VAL A 308 13.40 8.12 -12.71
N ALA A 309 13.59 8.49 -11.45
CA ALA A 309 14.22 9.74 -11.01
C ALA A 309 15.71 9.48 -10.70
N CYS A 310 16.51 9.23 -11.73
CA CYS A 310 17.96 8.99 -11.60
C CYS A 310 18.71 9.56 -12.80
N HIS A 311 19.68 10.44 -12.56
CA HIS A 311 20.53 11.06 -13.63
C HIS A 311 21.30 10.03 -14.47
N PHE A 312 21.54 8.85 -13.92
CA PHE A 312 22.40 7.82 -14.51
C PHE A 312 21.67 6.51 -14.83
N ALA A 313 20.34 6.50 -14.82
CA ALA A 313 19.55 5.28 -14.96
C ALA A 313 19.94 4.43 -16.19
N GLU A 314 20.29 5.08 -17.31
CA GLU A 314 20.68 4.41 -18.56
C GLU A 314 22.13 3.92 -18.57
N SER A 315 23.01 4.54 -17.76
CA SER A 315 24.44 4.22 -17.70
C SER A 315 24.84 3.30 -16.56
N LEU A 316 23.88 3.00 -15.65
CA LEU A 316 24.14 2.04 -14.58
C LEU A 316 24.39 0.65 -15.15
N PRO A 317 25.32 -0.13 -14.56
CA PRO A 317 25.48 -1.53 -14.95
C PRO A 317 24.12 -2.23 -14.83
N PRO A 318 23.81 -3.19 -15.73
CA PRO A 318 22.57 -3.95 -15.59
C PRO A 318 22.47 -4.54 -14.18
N PRO A 319 21.28 -4.63 -13.58
CA PRO A 319 21.12 -5.31 -12.29
C PRO A 319 21.76 -6.69 -12.44
N ALA A 320 22.61 -7.06 -11.48
CA ALA A 320 23.28 -8.34 -11.47
C ALA A 320 22.21 -9.43 -11.49
N GLU A 321 22.06 -10.05 -12.65
CA GLU A 321 21.06 -11.05 -13.03
C GLU A 321 19.60 -10.57 -12.91
N ARG A 322 18.84 -10.71 -14.00
CA ARG A 322 17.37 -10.78 -13.91
C ARG A 322 17.07 -11.67 -12.73
N ILE A 323 16.25 -11.24 -11.81
CA ILE A 323 15.67 -12.14 -10.82
C ILE A 323 14.92 -13.16 -11.68
N ALA A 324 15.64 -14.21 -12.07
CA ALA A 324 15.06 -15.37 -12.74
C ALA A 324 13.87 -15.72 -11.86
N ALA A 325 12.73 -15.96 -12.46
CA ALA A 325 11.52 -16.34 -11.74
C ALA A 325 11.98 -17.20 -10.56
N LEU A 326 11.88 -16.68 -9.33
CA LEU A 326 12.45 -17.30 -8.16
C LEU A 326 12.06 -18.77 -8.20
N GLY A 327 12.93 -19.59 -8.81
CA GLY A 327 12.91 -21.03 -8.73
C GLY A 327 13.18 -21.31 -7.26
N GLY A 328 12.12 -21.26 -6.50
CA GLY A 328 12.22 -21.34 -5.07
C GLY A 328 12.75 -22.70 -4.69
N GLY A 329 13.68 -22.72 -3.76
CA GLY A 329 13.89 -23.87 -2.94
C GLY A 329 12.53 -24.31 -2.33
N GLU A 330 12.40 -25.56 -1.90
CA GLU A 330 11.15 -26.18 -1.40
C GLU A 330 10.32 -25.32 -0.43
N ARG A 331 10.96 -24.41 0.31
CA ARG A 331 10.33 -23.51 1.26
C ARG A 331 9.53 -22.37 0.56
N LEU A 332 10.03 -21.87 -0.57
CA LEU A 332 9.36 -20.88 -1.38
C LEU A 332 8.25 -21.53 -2.22
N ALA A 333 8.46 -22.76 -2.71
CA ALA A 333 7.43 -23.54 -3.38
C ALA A 333 6.27 -23.87 -2.42
N ARG A 334 6.54 -24.15 -1.14
CA ARG A 334 5.49 -24.27 -0.10
C ARG A 334 4.76 -22.96 0.14
N LEU A 335 5.44 -21.82 0.25
CA LEU A 335 4.78 -20.51 0.34
C LEU A 335 3.94 -20.22 -0.92
N GLN A 336 4.48 -20.49 -2.11
CA GLN A 336 3.75 -20.31 -3.36
C GLN A 336 2.55 -21.26 -3.50
N SER A 337 2.62 -22.50 -2.98
CA SER A 337 1.48 -23.42 -2.96
C SER A 337 0.37 -22.94 -2.01
N PHE A 338 0.73 -22.32 -0.88
CA PHE A 338 -0.23 -21.62 -0.02
C PHE A 338 -0.89 -20.44 -0.73
N PHE A 339 -0.13 -19.66 -1.50
CA PHE A 339 -0.66 -18.55 -2.29
C PHE A 339 -1.52 -19.01 -3.49
N ARG A 340 -1.30 -20.23 -4.01
CA ARG A 340 -2.08 -20.81 -5.13
C ARG A 340 -3.29 -21.62 -4.69
N GLY A 341 -3.55 -21.79 -3.39
CA GLY A 341 -4.68 -22.54 -2.86
C GLY A 341 -4.59 -24.07 -3.06
N THR A 342 -3.44 -24.59 -3.51
CA THR A 342 -3.17 -26.02 -3.60
C THR A 342 -2.40 -26.46 -2.35
N ALA A 343 -3.11 -27.05 -1.35
CA ALA A 343 -2.44 -27.70 -0.24
C ALA A 343 -1.63 -28.92 -0.75
N PRO A 344 -0.38 -29.11 -0.33
CA PRO A 344 0.33 -30.36 -0.63
C PRO A 344 -0.36 -31.52 0.08
N SER A 345 -0.58 -32.61 -0.66
CA SER A 345 -1.02 -33.88 -0.08
C SER A 345 -0.10 -34.31 1.05
N PRO A 346 -0.61 -34.87 2.15
CA PRO A 346 0.24 -35.35 3.25
C PRO A 346 1.18 -36.44 2.72
N ILE A 347 2.46 -36.28 3.01
CA ILE A 347 3.50 -37.27 2.71
C ILE A 347 3.12 -38.56 3.43
N GLY A 348 2.92 -39.62 2.64
CA GLY A 348 2.62 -40.94 3.15
C GLY A 348 3.68 -41.39 4.16
N MET A 349 3.25 -41.73 5.37
CA MET A 349 4.05 -42.49 6.32
C MET A 349 4.25 -43.88 5.68
N GLY A 350 5.49 -44.13 5.21
CA GLY A 350 5.90 -45.44 4.73
C GLY A 350 5.85 -46.43 5.88
N ASP A 351 5.04 -47.47 5.70
CA ASP A 351 5.13 -48.72 6.47
C ASP A 351 6.55 -49.25 6.40
N GLN A 352 7.17 -49.39 7.53
CA GLN A 352 8.26 -50.34 7.72
C GLN A 352 7.73 -51.49 8.60
N ALA A 353 7.49 -52.61 7.92
CA ALA A 353 7.38 -53.92 8.55
C ALA A 353 8.81 -54.45 8.87
#